data_2e4d01f2f11cdf7b433311d23e4d321f
#
_entry.id   2e4d01f2f11cdf7b433311d23e4d321f
#
_cell.length_a   1.000
_cell.length_b   1.000
_cell.length_c   1.000
_cell.angle_alpha   90.00
_cell.angle_beta   90.00
_cell.angle_gamma   90.00
#
_symmetry.space_group_name_H-M   'P 1'
#
loop_
_entity.id
_entity.type
_entity.pdbx_description
1 polymer ?
#
loop_
_entity_poly.entity_id
_entity_poly.type
_entity_poly.pdbx_seq_one_letter_code
_entity_poly.pdbx_strand_id
1 'polypeptide(L)' 'METSRGTVVEIRPKALFRVRLENGHIVLASLSSSLRHIITLLLVGDQVLLRMAANDPHRGQIIQKAE' A
#
# COMPACT_ATOMS: atom_id res chain seq x y z
N MET A 1 -5.42 -5.14 -15.00
CA MET A 1 -5.47 -4.43 -13.74
C MET A 1 -4.23 -3.61 -13.53
N GLU A 2 -4.40 -2.39 -13.07
CA GLU A 2 -3.27 -1.49 -12.93
C GLU A 2 -2.71 -1.55 -11.54
N THR A 3 -1.40 -1.41 -11.47
CA THR A 3 -0.73 -1.22 -10.19
C THR A 3 -0.28 0.23 -10.09
N SER A 4 -0.21 0.72 -8.88
CA SER A 4 0.26 2.06 -8.60
C SER A 4 1.41 1.98 -7.63
N ARG A 5 2.32 2.95 -7.73
CA ARG A 5 3.42 3.05 -6.79
C ARG A 5 3.12 4.16 -5.81
N GLY A 6 3.47 3.93 -4.56
CA GLY A 6 3.30 4.94 -3.55
C GLY A 6 4.32 4.81 -2.44
N THR A 7 4.29 5.79 -1.53
CA THR A 7 5.18 5.83 -0.38
C THR A 7 4.35 5.74 0.89
N VAL A 8 4.74 4.87 1.80
CA VAL A 8 4.05 4.74 3.08
C VAL A 8 4.29 6.00 3.88
N VAL A 9 3.21 6.67 4.28
CA VAL A 9 3.29 7.91 5.05
C VAL A 9 2.77 7.74 6.46
N GLU A 10 2.02 6.68 6.73
CA GLU A 10 1.52 6.42 8.07
C GLU A 10 1.22 4.94 8.22
N ILE A 11 1.52 4.39 9.39
CA ILE A 11 1.19 3.00 9.74
C ILE A 11 0.07 3.05 10.75
N ARG A 12 -1.01 2.35 10.47
CA ARG A 12 -2.20 2.34 11.30
C ARG A 12 -2.41 0.96 11.92
N PRO A 13 -3.23 0.88 12.96
CA PRO A 13 -3.53 -0.42 13.58
C PRO A 13 -4.12 -1.41 12.57
N LYS A 14 -3.99 -2.68 12.88
CA LYS A 14 -4.56 -3.79 12.10
C LYS A 14 -3.94 -3.91 10.71
N ALA A 15 -2.64 -3.60 10.63
CA ALA A 15 -1.89 -3.76 9.39
C ALA A 15 -2.47 -2.92 8.25
N LEU A 16 -2.93 -1.72 8.56
CA LEU A 16 -3.37 -0.75 7.57
C LEU A 16 -2.30 0.33 7.41
N PHE A 17 -2.19 0.83 6.19
CA PHE A 17 -1.15 1.79 5.86
C PHE A 17 -1.76 2.92 5.05
N ARG A 18 -1.36 4.13 5.36
CA ARG A 18 -1.65 5.25 4.47
C ARG A 18 -0.50 5.39 3.50
N VAL A 19 -0.82 5.41 2.23
CA VAL A 19 0.17 5.45 1.17
C VAL A 19 -0.14 6.64 0.28
N ARG A 20 0.88 7.45 0.04
CA ARG A 20 0.76 8.56 -0.90
C ARG A 20 1.19 8.09 -2.27
N LEU A 21 0.28 8.19 -3.23
CA LEU A 21 0.56 7.86 -4.61
C LEU A 21 1.36 8.99 -5.28
N GLU A 22 1.90 8.70 -6.45
CA GLU A 22 2.69 9.69 -7.18
C GLU A 22 1.88 10.93 -7.57
N ASN A 23 0.57 10.76 -7.74
CA ASN A 23 -0.29 11.88 -8.05
C ASN A 23 -0.71 12.70 -6.82
N GLY A 24 -0.20 12.34 -5.64
CA GLY A 24 -0.50 13.05 -4.41
C GLY A 24 -1.69 12.52 -3.63
N HIS A 25 -2.45 11.61 -4.18
CA HIS A 25 -3.60 11.04 -3.47
C HIS A 25 -3.15 10.13 -2.34
N ILE A 26 -3.90 10.12 -1.26
CA ILE A 26 -3.66 9.24 -0.13
C ILE A 26 -4.64 8.08 -0.22
N VAL A 27 -4.11 6.87 -0.12
CA VAL A 27 -4.86 5.63 -0.22
C VAL A 27 -4.70 4.87 1.09
N LEU A 28 -5.79 4.32 1.59
CA LEU A 28 -5.72 3.40 2.72
C LEU A 28 -5.52 2.00 2.17
N ALA A 29 -4.41 1.39 2.54
CA ALA A 29 -4.00 0.13 1.95
C ALA A 29 -3.85 -0.95 3.01
N SER A 30 -4.21 -2.18 2.64
CA SER A 30 -3.96 -3.36 3.45
C SER A 30 -2.90 -4.21 2.75
N LEU A 31 -2.35 -5.18 3.46
CA LEU A 31 -1.42 -6.13 2.86
C LEU A 31 -2.20 -7.21 2.13
N SER A 32 -1.69 -7.62 0.97
CA SER A 32 -2.26 -8.79 0.30
C SER A 32 -1.96 -10.03 1.14
N SER A 33 -2.77 -11.06 0.97
CA SER A 33 -2.59 -12.27 1.76
C SER A 33 -1.25 -12.95 1.48
N SER A 34 -0.75 -12.85 0.26
CA SER A 34 0.54 -13.44 -0.06
C SER A 34 1.68 -12.71 0.63
N LEU A 35 1.54 -11.40 0.88
CA LEU A 35 2.58 -10.64 1.55
C LEU A 35 2.61 -10.90 3.05
N ARG A 36 1.52 -11.33 3.63
CA ARG A 36 1.48 -11.57 5.06
C ARG A 36 2.47 -12.63 5.51
N HIS A 37 2.89 -13.48 4.60
CA HIS A 37 3.83 -14.55 4.92
C HIS A 37 5.28 -14.17 4.68
N ILE A 38 5.55 -13.20 3.83
CA ILE A 38 6.91 -12.89 3.44
C ILE A 38 7.35 -11.51 3.87
N ILE A 39 6.42 -10.60 4.05
CA ILE A 39 6.79 -9.28 4.46
C ILE A 39 7.04 -9.25 5.95
N THR A 40 8.16 -8.70 6.33
CA THR A 40 8.50 -8.63 7.72
C THR A 40 8.21 -7.26 8.30
N LEU A 41 8.44 -6.21 7.52
CA LEU A 41 8.34 -4.88 8.07
C LEU A 41 8.21 -3.85 6.98
N LEU A 42 7.19 -3.00 7.12
CA LEU A 42 7.07 -1.78 6.33
C LEU A 42 7.20 -0.60 7.26
N LEU A 43 7.98 0.37 6.83
CA LEU A 43 8.22 1.58 7.61
C LEU A 43 7.73 2.78 6.83
N VAL A 44 7.45 3.86 7.56
CA VAL A 44 7.17 5.14 6.92
C VAL A 44 8.34 5.52 6.05
N GLY A 45 8.07 5.89 4.81
CA GLY A 45 9.09 6.18 3.83
C GLY A 45 9.36 5.07 2.84
N ASP A 46 8.92 3.87 3.14
CA ASP A 46 9.09 2.75 2.21
C ASP A 46 8.20 2.92 0.99
N GLN A 47 8.72 2.49 -0.15
CA GLN A 47 7.94 2.51 -1.38
C GLN A 47 7.31 1.14 -1.62
N VAL A 48 6.08 1.16 -2.09
CA VAL A 48 5.30 -0.06 -2.29
C VAL A 48 4.56 0.02 -3.60
N LEU A 49 4.21 -1.16 -4.11
CA LEU A 49 3.30 -1.28 -5.24
C LEU A 49 1.93 -1.69 -4.71
N LEU A 50 0.91 -1.06 -5.26
CA LEU A 50 -0.46 -1.25 -4.82
C LEU A 50 -1.32 -1.72 -5.98
N ARG A 51 -2.30 -2.54 -5.65
CA ARG A 51 -3.44 -2.80 -6.53
C ARG A 51 -4.61 -2.01 -5.99
N MET A 52 -5.14 -1.12 -6.81
CA MET A 52 -6.25 -0.28 -6.38
C MET A 52 -7.55 -1.06 -6.38
N ALA A 53 -8.42 -0.73 -5.43
CA ALA A 53 -9.76 -1.30 -5.43
C ALA A 53 -10.54 -0.82 -6.64
N ALA A 54 -11.33 -1.72 -7.22
CA ALA A 54 -12.05 -1.40 -8.45
C ALA A 54 -13.10 -0.31 -8.25
N ASN A 55 -13.69 -0.27 -7.06
CA ASN A 55 -14.83 0.61 -6.80
C ASN A 55 -14.49 1.81 -5.93
N ASP A 56 -13.25 1.91 -5.47
CA ASP A 56 -12.92 2.94 -4.49
C ASP A 56 -11.50 3.44 -4.74
N PRO A 57 -11.36 4.68 -5.24
CA PRO A 57 -10.03 5.22 -5.52
C PRO A 57 -9.21 5.54 -4.27
N HIS A 58 -9.81 5.43 -3.09
CA HIS A 58 -9.12 5.72 -1.84
C HIS A 58 -8.69 4.45 -1.11
N ARG A 59 -8.90 3.30 -1.72
CA ARG A 59 -8.54 2.04 -1.12
C ARG A 59 -7.71 1.20 -2.05
N GLY A 60 -6.81 0.42 -1.46
CA GLY A 60 -5.98 -0.46 -2.25
C GLY A 60 -5.35 -1.53 -1.39
N GLN A 61 -4.54 -2.34 -2.04
CA GLN A 61 -3.87 -3.45 -1.40
C GLN A 61 -2.41 -3.42 -1.80
N ILE A 62 -1.53 -3.51 -0.80
CA ILE A 62 -0.10 -3.57 -1.07
C ILE A 62 0.22 -4.97 -1.54
N ILE A 63 0.80 -5.07 -2.73
CA ILE A 63 1.11 -6.36 -3.32
C ILE A 63 2.59 -6.64 -3.36
N GLN A 64 3.41 -5.63 -3.16
CA GLN A 64 4.85 -5.81 -3.24
C GLN A 64 5.54 -4.60 -2.66
N LYS A 65 6.67 -4.81 -2.00
CA LYS A 65 7.52 -3.72 -1.57
C LYS A 65 8.38 -3.32 -2.76
N ALA A 66 8.37 -2.03 -3.07
CA ALA A 66 9.17 -1.49 -4.16
C ALA A 66 10.51 -1.03 -3.61
N GLU A 67 11.53 -1.15 -4.44
CA GLU A 67 12.85 -0.68 -4.06
C GLU A 67 13.27 0.52 -4.87
#